data_ec0788a43b4bacbead692351fa580d78
#
_entry.id   ec0788a43b4bacbead692351fa580d78
#
_cell.length_a   1.000
_cell.length_b   1.000
_cell.length_c   1.000
_cell.angle_alpha   90.00
_cell.angle_beta   90.00
_cell.angle_gamma   90.00
#
_symmetry.space_group_name_H-M   'P 1'
#
loop_
_entity.id
_entity.type
_entity.pdbx_description
1 polymer ?
#
loop_
_entity_poly.entity_id
_entity_poly.type
_entity_poly.pdbx_seq_one_letter_code
_entity_poly.pdbx_strand_id
1 'polypeptide(L)'
;MNLVVRPAADEDAQLIADLTRASWAGTVTVTSSGHRETAQRVAEQLRDGGAFILLQGDTPVGSVRWAPHEFEPDVWEIRRMGVLPQCRGGNLSQHLLEAVIHQGLASGVQELRLAVRNDQPKLLDLYAAYEFELADELEYSHANALEPPPRVMRRVLRH
;
A
#
# COMPACT_ATOMS: atom_id res chain seq x y z
N MET A 1 18.65 -15.35 -0.53
CA MET A 1 18.10 -14.68 0.67
C MET A 1 16.60 -14.87 0.70
N ASN A 2 16.09 -15.32 1.84
CA ASN A 2 14.67 -15.64 1.95
C ASN A 2 13.83 -14.39 2.08
N LEU A 3 12.85 -14.25 1.18
CA LEU A 3 11.81 -13.23 1.27
C LEU A 3 10.52 -13.90 1.73
N VAL A 4 9.90 -13.34 2.75
CA VAL A 4 8.64 -13.82 3.28
C VAL A 4 7.68 -12.66 3.43
N VAL A 5 6.46 -12.82 2.97
CA VAL A 5 5.38 -11.87 3.23
C VAL A 5 4.45 -12.53 4.24
N ARG A 6 4.26 -11.88 5.38
CA ARG A 6 3.33 -12.39 6.40
C ARG A 6 2.19 -11.43 6.65
N PRO A 7 1.00 -11.94 6.99
CA PRO A 7 -0.09 -11.07 7.44
C PRO A 7 0.30 -10.36 8.74
N ALA A 8 -0.13 -9.12 8.88
CA ALA A 8 0.08 -8.36 10.11
C ALA A 8 -1.00 -8.72 11.14
N ALA A 9 -0.60 -8.71 12.40
CA ALA A 9 -1.50 -8.81 13.53
C ALA A 9 -1.61 -7.43 14.23
N ASP A 10 -2.54 -7.29 15.17
CA ASP A 10 -2.76 -6.02 15.87
C ASP A 10 -1.51 -5.50 16.58
N GLU A 11 -0.72 -6.41 17.15
CA GLU A 11 0.53 -6.05 17.82
C GLU A 11 1.60 -5.50 16.90
N ASP A 12 1.44 -5.63 15.58
CA ASP A 12 2.37 -5.12 14.58
C ASP A 12 2.18 -3.62 14.28
N ALA A 13 1.21 -2.95 14.89
CA ALA A 13 0.87 -1.57 14.56
C ALA A 13 2.06 -0.62 14.69
N GLN A 14 2.85 -0.74 15.77
CA GLN A 14 4.04 0.10 15.95
C GLN A 14 5.11 -0.20 14.90
N LEU A 15 5.37 -1.47 14.62
CA LEU A 15 6.32 -1.86 13.59
C LEU A 15 5.94 -1.30 12.23
N ILE A 16 4.66 -1.40 11.86
CA ILE A 16 4.17 -0.88 10.58
C ILE A 16 4.32 0.64 10.51
N ALA A 17 4.00 1.35 11.60
CA ALA A 17 4.17 2.80 11.64
C ALA A 17 5.64 3.18 11.44
N ASP A 18 6.55 2.49 12.11
CA ASP A 18 8.00 2.73 11.98
C ASP A 18 8.49 2.45 10.55
N LEU A 19 8.06 1.34 9.95
CA LEU A 19 8.40 0.99 8.57
C LEU A 19 7.87 2.04 7.58
N THR A 20 6.65 2.53 7.79
CA THR A 20 6.07 3.55 6.93
C THR A 20 6.89 4.84 6.98
N ARG A 21 7.19 5.34 8.17
CA ARG A 21 7.99 6.56 8.30
C ARG A 21 9.37 6.38 7.67
N ALA A 22 10.02 5.25 7.94
CA ALA A 22 11.34 4.97 7.38
C ALA A 22 11.32 4.85 5.85
N SER A 23 10.27 4.25 5.29
CA SER A 23 10.13 4.09 3.84
C SER A 23 9.89 5.43 3.13
N TRP A 24 9.25 6.39 3.80
CA TRP A 24 8.99 7.72 3.24
C TRP A 24 10.15 8.69 3.41
N ALA A 25 11.07 8.41 4.33
CA ALA A 25 12.19 9.31 4.63
C ALA A 25 13.08 9.55 3.41
N GLY A 26 13.30 10.84 3.08
CA GLY A 26 14.22 11.25 2.03
C GLY A 26 13.82 10.97 0.58
N THR A 27 12.64 10.39 0.34
CA THR A 27 12.25 9.94 -1.01
C THR A 27 10.96 10.54 -1.55
N VAL A 28 10.16 11.16 -0.68
CA VAL A 28 8.91 11.82 -1.04
C VAL A 28 8.85 13.18 -0.37
N THR A 29 7.90 14.02 -0.80
CA THR A 29 7.77 15.37 -0.26
C THR A 29 7.53 15.33 1.26
N VAL A 30 8.05 16.36 1.96
CA VAL A 30 7.90 16.47 3.41
C VAL A 30 6.45 16.60 3.86
N THR A 31 5.56 17.00 2.96
CA THR A 31 4.11 17.13 3.23
C THR A 31 3.38 15.79 3.14
N SER A 32 4.00 14.73 2.66
CA SER A 32 3.37 13.42 2.57
C SER A 32 2.99 12.91 3.95
N SER A 33 1.76 12.45 4.10
CA SER A 33 1.23 11.97 5.38
C SER A 33 1.95 10.71 5.89
N GLY A 34 2.66 9.98 5.02
CA GLY A 34 3.48 8.83 5.43
C GLY A 34 4.57 9.18 6.44
N HIS A 35 5.07 10.44 6.42
CA HIS A 35 6.05 10.92 7.39
C HIS A 35 5.47 11.09 8.80
N ARG A 36 4.15 11.16 8.94
CA ARG A 36 3.45 11.42 10.19
C ARG A 36 2.68 10.20 10.69
N GLU A 37 3.03 9.03 10.22
CA GLU A 37 2.34 7.80 10.60
C GLU A 37 2.51 7.49 12.09
N THR A 38 1.45 6.98 12.72
CA THR A 38 1.45 6.58 14.13
C THR A 38 0.89 5.18 14.30
N ALA A 39 1.30 4.50 15.38
CA ALA A 39 0.77 3.19 15.72
C ALA A 39 -0.75 3.21 15.91
N GLN A 40 -1.30 4.28 16.45
CA GLN A 40 -2.74 4.42 16.66
C GLN A 40 -3.49 4.42 15.32
N ARG A 41 -3.02 5.18 14.33
CA ARG A 41 -3.62 5.20 12.99
C ARG A 41 -3.54 3.84 12.31
N VAL A 42 -2.39 3.19 12.43
CA VAL A 42 -2.22 1.84 11.86
C VAL A 42 -3.20 0.88 12.51
N ALA A 43 -3.33 0.89 13.84
CA ALA A 43 -4.26 0.02 14.54
C ALA A 43 -5.71 0.24 14.09
N GLU A 44 -6.11 1.50 13.88
CA GLU A 44 -7.45 1.83 13.38
C GLU A 44 -7.67 1.24 11.98
N GLN A 45 -6.69 1.35 11.09
CA GLN A 45 -6.80 0.81 9.75
C GLN A 45 -6.81 -0.72 9.71
N LEU A 46 -6.08 -1.37 10.62
CA LEU A 46 -6.09 -2.83 10.72
C LEU A 46 -7.45 -3.38 11.16
N ARG A 47 -8.25 -2.62 11.90
CA ARG A 47 -9.60 -3.05 12.29
C ARG A 47 -10.54 -3.16 11.11
N ASP A 48 -10.39 -2.29 10.12
CA ASP A 48 -11.27 -2.23 8.95
C ASP A 48 -10.75 -3.07 7.79
N GLY A 49 -9.45 -3.30 7.74
CA GLY A 49 -8.81 -3.98 6.64
C GLY A 49 -7.70 -4.89 7.13
N GLY A 50 -6.55 -4.79 6.50
CA GLY A 50 -5.40 -5.61 6.86
C GLY A 50 -4.10 -5.03 6.36
N ALA A 51 -3.03 -5.76 6.61
CA ALA A 51 -1.70 -5.39 6.16
C ALA A 51 -0.84 -6.63 5.98
N PHE A 52 0.22 -6.46 5.20
CA PHE A 52 1.29 -7.45 5.06
C PHE A 52 2.62 -6.80 5.40
N ILE A 53 3.50 -7.59 5.97
CA ILE A 53 4.88 -7.18 6.28
C ILE A 53 5.81 -8.06 5.45
N LEU A 54 6.75 -7.41 4.77
CA LEU A 54 7.78 -8.11 4.01
C LEU A 54 9.01 -8.26 4.88
N LEU A 55 9.49 -9.50 4.99
CA LEU A 55 10.68 -9.85 5.74
C LEU A 55 11.77 -10.31 4.76
N GLN A 56 12.97 -9.83 4.98
CA GLN A 56 14.17 -10.33 4.32
C GLN A 56 15.00 -11.07 5.37
N GLY A 57 14.96 -12.42 5.32
CA GLY A 57 15.35 -13.20 6.47
C GLY A 57 14.39 -12.89 7.63
N ASP A 58 14.93 -12.48 8.77
CA ASP A 58 14.12 -12.09 9.93
C ASP A 58 13.91 -10.58 10.04
N THR A 59 14.41 -9.81 9.07
CA THR A 59 14.40 -8.35 9.13
C THR A 59 13.20 -7.77 8.38
N PRO A 60 12.32 -7.01 9.04
CA PRO A 60 11.23 -6.31 8.36
C PRO A 60 11.79 -5.21 7.46
N VAL A 61 11.40 -5.21 6.18
CA VAL A 61 11.94 -4.26 5.18
C VAL A 61 10.85 -3.51 4.42
N GLY A 62 9.59 -3.87 4.59
CA GLY A 62 8.50 -3.18 3.91
C GLY A 62 7.14 -3.58 4.44
N SER A 63 6.12 -2.84 4.04
CA SER A 63 4.75 -3.13 4.42
C SER A 63 3.77 -2.55 3.40
N VAL A 64 2.54 -3.04 3.45
CA VAL A 64 1.42 -2.54 2.66
C VAL A 64 0.16 -2.70 3.48
N ARG A 65 -0.78 -1.77 3.33
CA ARG A 65 -2.10 -1.84 3.96
C ARG A 65 -3.19 -1.87 2.91
N TRP A 66 -4.33 -2.43 3.26
CA TRP A 66 -5.53 -2.40 2.44
C TRP A 66 -6.75 -2.29 3.34
N ALA A 67 -7.82 -1.68 2.80
CA ALA A 67 -9.09 -1.58 3.50
C ALA A 67 -10.23 -1.54 2.50
N PRO A 68 -11.43 -2.02 2.88
CA PRO A 68 -12.62 -1.85 2.07
C PRO A 68 -12.93 -0.37 1.84
N HIS A 69 -13.37 -0.05 0.63
CA HIS A 69 -13.83 1.30 0.33
C HIS A 69 -15.08 1.62 1.17
N GLU A 70 -15.17 2.84 1.64
CA GLU A 70 -16.24 3.26 2.56
C GLU A 70 -17.64 3.03 2.00
N PHE A 71 -17.83 3.29 0.71
CA PHE A 71 -19.15 3.19 0.06
C PHE A 71 -19.28 1.99 -0.87
N GLU A 72 -18.20 1.29 -1.16
CA GLU A 72 -18.19 0.16 -2.09
C GLU A 72 -17.42 -1.00 -1.45
N PRO A 73 -18.08 -1.80 -0.57
CA PRO A 73 -17.36 -2.81 0.23
C PRO A 73 -16.71 -3.93 -0.59
N ASP A 74 -17.13 -4.14 -1.84
CA ASP A 74 -16.49 -5.10 -2.74
C ASP A 74 -15.24 -4.54 -3.42
N VAL A 75 -14.87 -3.31 -3.08
CA VAL A 75 -13.68 -2.63 -3.57
C VAL A 75 -12.72 -2.41 -2.40
N TRP A 76 -11.46 -2.79 -2.58
CA TRP A 76 -10.42 -2.50 -1.59
C TRP A 76 -9.49 -1.42 -2.10
N GLU A 77 -9.10 -0.53 -1.21
CA GLU A 77 -8.03 0.45 -1.47
C GLU A 77 -6.73 -0.06 -0.88
N ILE A 78 -5.70 -0.08 -1.73
CA ILE A 78 -4.33 -0.41 -1.31
C ILE A 78 -3.68 0.89 -0.84
N ARG A 79 -3.06 0.87 0.33
CA ARG A 79 -2.49 2.06 0.98
C ARG A 79 -1.09 1.79 1.50
N ARG A 80 -0.27 2.84 1.50
CA ARG A 80 1.02 2.85 2.21
C ARG A 80 1.95 1.70 1.81
N MET A 81 1.98 1.33 0.54
CA MET A 81 2.96 0.34 0.08
C MET A 81 4.34 0.98 0.01
N GLY A 82 5.29 0.41 0.71
CA GLY A 82 6.65 0.93 0.71
C GLY A 82 7.67 -0.09 1.20
N VAL A 83 8.90 0.14 0.79
CA VAL A 83 10.07 -0.66 1.16
C VAL A 83 11.13 0.31 1.64
N LEU A 84 11.93 -0.10 2.63
CA LEU A 84 13.00 0.73 3.18
C LEU A 84 13.92 1.24 2.05
N PRO A 85 14.41 2.49 2.14
CA PRO A 85 15.24 3.06 1.06
C PRO A 85 16.46 2.22 0.68
N GLN A 86 17.12 1.63 1.66
CA GLN A 86 18.31 0.79 1.43
C GLN A 86 17.98 -0.54 0.75
N CYS A 87 16.70 -0.92 0.69
CA CYS A 87 16.26 -2.18 0.09
C CYS A 87 15.62 -1.99 -1.29
N ARG A 88 15.59 -0.76 -1.80
CA ARG A 88 14.99 -0.47 -3.11
C ARG A 88 15.89 -0.95 -4.25
N GLY A 89 15.25 -1.16 -5.42
CA GLY A 89 15.94 -1.61 -6.63
C GLY A 89 15.92 -3.11 -6.84
N GLY A 90 15.44 -3.89 -5.85
CA GLY A 90 15.32 -5.35 -5.94
C GLY A 90 13.92 -5.85 -6.22
N ASN A 91 13.01 -4.99 -6.67
CA ASN A 91 11.62 -5.33 -6.95
C ASN A 91 10.86 -5.90 -5.76
N LEU A 92 11.27 -5.53 -4.53
CA LEU A 92 10.70 -6.10 -3.31
C LEU A 92 9.25 -5.71 -3.10
N SER A 93 8.85 -4.50 -3.50
CA SER A 93 7.46 -4.05 -3.37
C SER A 93 6.47 -4.91 -4.16
N GLN A 94 6.93 -5.59 -5.21
CA GLN A 94 6.08 -6.49 -6.00
C GLN A 94 5.54 -7.63 -5.17
N HIS A 95 6.31 -8.13 -4.21
CA HIS A 95 5.87 -9.20 -3.31
C HIS A 95 4.69 -8.74 -2.44
N LEU A 96 4.74 -7.49 -1.98
CA LEU A 96 3.65 -6.91 -1.21
C LEU A 96 2.39 -6.72 -2.06
N LEU A 97 2.56 -6.21 -3.27
CA LEU A 97 1.44 -6.02 -4.19
C LEU A 97 0.77 -7.35 -4.53
N GLU A 98 1.56 -8.36 -4.86
CA GLU A 98 1.07 -9.71 -5.15
C GLU A 98 0.29 -10.29 -3.97
N ALA A 99 0.76 -10.08 -2.74
CA ALA A 99 0.07 -10.56 -1.55
C ALA A 99 -1.33 -9.96 -1.41
N VAL A 100 -1.47 -8.65 -1.66
CA VAL A 100 -2.79 -8.00 -1.60
C VAL A 100 -3.70 -8.50 -2.72
N ILE A 101 -3.16 -8.69 -3.93
CA ILE A 101 -3.94 -9.23 -5.06
C ILE A 101 -4.48 -10.63 -4.70
N HIS A 102 -3.62 -11.50 -4.20
CA HIS A 102 -4.03 -12.85 -3.78
C HIS A 102 -5.06 -12.82 -2.67
N GLN A 103 -4.87 -11.94 -1.68
CA GLN A 103 -5.84 -11.79 -0.59
C GLN A 103 -7.18 -11.30 -1.09
N GLY A 104 -7.19 -10.34 -2.02
CA GLY A 104 -8.40 -9.84 -2.64
C GLY A 104 -9.16 -10.93 -3.40
N LEU A 105 -8.44 -11.72 -4.19
CA LEU A 105 -9.02 -12.84 -4.91
C LEU A 105 -9.61 -13.88 -3.95
N ALA A 106 -8.87 -14.24 -2.90
CA ALA A 106 -9.33 -15.21 -1.92
C ALA A 106 -10.55 -14.72 -1.12
N SER A 107 -10.71 -13.41 -0.97
CA SER A 107 -11.81 -12.80 -0.22
C SER A 107 -13.02 -12.47 -1.10
N GLY A 108 -12.97 -12.74 -2.40
CA GLY A 108 -14.08 -12.44 -3.32
C GLY A 108 -14.24 -10.98 -3.68
N VAL A 109 -13.20 -10.18 -3.51
CA VAL A 109 -13.20 -8.74 -3.83
C VAL A 109 -13.32 -8.55 -5.33
N GLN A 110 -14.10 -7.56 -5.77
CA GLN A 110 -14.35 -7.30 -7.18
C GLN A 110 -13.32 -6.38 -7.82
N GLU A 111 -12.73 -5.48 -7.04
CA GLU A 111 -11.84 -4.45 -7.57
C GLU A 111 -10.84 -4.00 -6.52
N LEU A 112 -9.59 -3.78 -6.95
CA LEU A 112 -8.55 -3.14 -6.15
C LEU A 112 -8.28 -1.75 -6.71
N ARG A 113 -8.14 -0.77 -5.83
CA ARG A 113 -7.76 0.61 -6.19
C ARG A 113 -6.54 1.04 -5.41
N LEU A 114 -5.76 1.91 -6.03
CA LEU A 114 -4.62 2.55 -5.37
C LEU A 114 -4.46 3.95 -5.94
N ALA A 115 -3.68 4.77 -5.25
CA ALA A 115 -3.38 6.11 -5.70
C ALA A 115 -1.87 6.26 -5.91
N VAL A 116 -1.51 6.91 -7.00
CA VAL A 116 -0.11 7.19 -7.33
C VAL A 116 0.10 8.70 -7.20
N ARG A 117 1.00 9.11 -6.30
CA ARG A 117 1.31 10.51 -6.10
C ARG A 117 1.98 11.10 -7.33
N ASN A 118 1.76 12.40 -7.55
CA ASN A 118 2.28 13.09 -8.72
C ASN A 118 3.81 13.17 -8.75
N ASP A 119 4.48 13.01 -7.60
CA ASP A 119 5.94 12.96 -7.51
C ASP A 119 6.54 11.56 -7.73
N GLN A 120 5.71 10.58 -8.09
CA GLN A 120 6.12 9.18 -8.29
C GLN A 120 5.58 8.60 -9.61
N PRO A 121 5.79 9.28 -10.77
CA PRO A 121 5.17 8.85 -12.02
C PRO A 121 5.62 7.49 -12.54
N LYS A 122 6.81 7.03 -12.13
CA LYS A 122 7.32 5.72 -12.54
C LYS A 122 6.50 4.55 -11.98
N LEU A 123 5.77 4.78 -10.89
CA LEU A 123 4.91 3.74 -10.31
C LEU A 123 3.74 3.39 -11.23
N LEU A 124 3.34 4.29 -12.13
CA LEU A 124 2.27 3.98 -13.09
C LEU A 124 2.64 2.77 -13.95
N ASP A 125 3.89 2.69 -14.40
CA ASP A 125 4.36 1.55 -15.21
C ASP A 125 4.42 0.26 -14.40
N LEU A 126 4.85 0.35 -13.14
CA LEU A 126 4.87 -0.81 -12.23
C LEU A 126 3.47 -1.40 -12.08
N TYR A 127 2.50 -0.55 -11.76
CA TYR A 127 1.13 -1.03 -11.54
C TYR A 127 0.48 -1.50 -12.83
N ALA A 128 0.76 -0.85 -13.97
CA ALA A 128 0.27 -1.31 -15.27
C ALA A 128 0.74 -2.73 -15.59
N ALA A 129 1.96 -3.09 -15.19
CA ALA A 129 2.49 -4.45 -15.37
C ALA A 129 1.71 -5.48 -14.54
N TYR A 130 1.00 -5.06 -13.50
CA TYR A 130 0.10 -5.88 -12.69
C TYR A 130 -1.36 -5.70 -13.06
N GLU A 131 -1.63 -5.25 -14.29
CA GLU A 131 -2.97 -5.13 -14.85
C GLU A 131 -3.83 -4.04 -14.20
N PHE A 132 -3.22 -3.08 -13.54
CA PHE A 132 -3.92 -1.87 -13.11
C PHE A 132 -4.02 -0.90 -14.27
N GLU A 133 -5.13 -0.21 -14.37
CA GLU A 133 -5.37 0.83 -15.38
C GLU A 133 -5.73 2.15 -14.73
N LEU A 134 -5.45 3.25 -15.42
CA LEU A 134 -5.82 4.57 -14.93
C LEU A 134 -7.34 4.71 -14.87
N ALA A 135 -7.80 5.31 -13.78
CA ALA A 135 -9.21 5.57 -13.53
C ALA A 135 -9.36 7.03 -13.06
N ASP A 136 -9.08 7.96 -13.96
CA ASP A 136 -9.05 9.40 -13.63
C ASP A 136 -10.42 9.95 -13.22
N GLU A 137 -11.51 9.23 -13.49
CA GLU A 137 -12.85 9.58 -13.01
C GLU A 137 -13.06 9.31 -11.52
N LEU A 138 -12.13 8.59 -10.89
CA LEU A 138 -12.22 8.25 -9.47
C LEU A 138 -11.39 9.23 -8.63
N GLU A 139 -11.87 9.49 -7.41
CA GLU A 139 -11.13 10.25 -6.41
C GLU A 139 -10.67 9.30 -5.31
N TYR A 140 -9.42 9.48 -4.85
CA TYR A 140 -8.92 8.71 -3.73
C TYR A 140 -9.54 9.21 -2.43
N SER A 141 -10.15 8.30 -1.64
CA SER A 141 -10.91 8.66 -0.45
C SER A 141 -10.08 9.28 0.68
N HIS A 142 -8.77 9.06 0.67
CA HIS A 142 -7.85 9.57 1.71
C HIS A 142 -6.79 10.52 1.15
N ALA A 143 -7.14 11.29 0.12
CA ALA A 143 -6.22 12.25 -0.48
C ALA A 143 -5.72 13.27 0.56
N ASN A 144 -4.43 13.57 0.49
CA ASN A 144 -3.80 14.57 1.35
C ASN A 144 -4.09 15.96 0.80
N ALA A 145 -4.79 16.81 1.59
CA ALA A 145 -5.13 18.16 1.17
C ALA A 145 -3.92 19.08 0.97
N LEU A 146 -2.74 18.72 1.49
CA LEU A 146 -1.50 19.48 1.35
C LEU A 146 -0.78 19.21 0.04
N GLU A 147 -1.28 18.30 -0.80
CA GLU A 147 -0.64 17.90 -2.04
C GLU A 147 -1.65 17.93 -3.19
N PRO A 148 -1.16 18.03 -4.47
CA PRO A 148 -2.05 17.84 -5.62
C PRO A 148 -2.75 16.48 -5.54
N PRO A 149 -3.98 16.37 -6.06
CA PRO A 149 -4.69 15.10 -6.06
C PRO A 149 -3.88 14.00 -6.75
N PRO A 150 -3.78 12.80 -6.14
CA PRO A 150 -3.07 11.69 -6.78
C PRO A 150 -3.90 11.12 -7.92
N ARG A 151 -3.24 10.39 -8.80
CA ARG A 151 -3.91 9.64 -9.85
C ARG A 151 -4.37 8.30 -9.30
N VAL A 152 -5.59 7.92 -9.59
CA VAL A 152 -6.15 6.64 -9.15
C VAL A 152 -5.97 5.59 -10.25
N MET A 153 -5.58 4.40 -9.85
CA MET A 153 -5.55 3.22 -10.73
C MET A 153 -6.42 2.13 -10.13
N ARG A 154 -6.99 1.30 -10.97
CA ARG A 154 -7.80 0.16 -10.54
C ARG A 154 -7.45 -1.10 -11.31
N ARG A 155 -7.66 -2.23 -10.65
CA ARG A 155 -7.65 -3.54 -11.27
C ARG A 155 -8.95 -4.25 -10.92
N VAL A 156 -9.72 -4.66 -11.93
CA VAL A 156 -10.90 -5.50 -11.74
C VAL A 156 -10.42 -6.94 -11.55
N LEU A 157 -10.83 -7.56 -10.46
CA LEU A 157 -10.47 -8.95 -10.18
C LEU A 157 -11.48 -9.88 -10.81
N ARG A 158 -11.00 -10.95 -11.43
CA ARG A 158 -11.84 -11.94 -12.09
C ARG A 158 -11.82 -13.24 -11.29
N HIS A 159 -12.99 -13.73 -11.02
CA HIS A 159 -13.19 -14.96 -10.23
C HIS A 159 -13.68 -16.11 -11.11
#